data_6a245d5c52f100ab465ad4a7be0fded3
#
_entry.id   6a245d5c52f100ab465ad4a7be0fded3
#
_cell.length_a   1.000
_cell.length_b   1.000
_cell.length_c   1.000
_cell.angle_alpha   90.00
_cell.angle_beta   90.00
_cell.angle_gamma   90.00
#
_symmetry.space_group_name_H-M   'P 1'
#
loop_
_entity.id
_entity.type
_entity.pdbx_description
1 polymer ?
#
loop_
_entity_poly.entity_id
_entity_poly.type
_entity_poly.pdbx_seq_one_letter_code
_entity_poly.pdbx_strand_id
1 'polypeptide(L)'
;MVDSFAWMEYFMGSERGKKVKRILEDSAAECLVSAINLAEIYAKSMRVDGIDRAEERRAFIQSRCAVIEVDDKLAIEAAKIDVEMKKRVKGWGLADSIVLATARATGAKIITWDKHFLNLAESETL
;
A
#
# COMPACT_ATOMS: atom_id res chain seq x y z
N MET A 1 -1.86 -6.43 3.64
CA MET A 1 -1.60 -4.98 3.46
C MET A 1 -2.03 -4.57 2.07
N VAL A 2 -2.82 -3.51 1.95
CA VAL A 2 -3.35 -3.02 0.66
C VAL A 2 -2.51 -1.82 0.22
N ASP A 3 -1.93 -1.89 -0.98
CA ASP A 3 -1.09 -0.79 -1.48
C ASP A 3 -1.93 0.38 -2.03
N SER A 4 -1.27 1.48 -2.38
CA SER A 4 -1.94 2.68 -2.86
C SER A 4 -2.70 2.45 -4.17
N PHE A 5 -2.18 1.64 -5.08
CA PHE A 5 -2.86 1.32 -6.34
C PHE A 5 -4.17 0.57 -6.08
N ALA A 6 -4.11 -0.47 -5.25
CA ALA A 6 -5.30 -1.26 -4.92
C ALA A 6 -6.37 -0.42 -4.18
N TRP A 7 -5.97 0.46 -3.28
CA TRP A 7 -6.88 1.40 -2.65
C TRP A 7 -7.58 2.33 -3.64
N MET A 8 -6.82 2.86 -4.62
CA MET A 8 -7.41 3.73 -5.64
C MET A 8 -8.40 2.97 -6.52
N GLU A 9 -8.11 1.73 -6.88
CA GLU A 9 -9.05 0.86 -7.60
C GLU A 9 -10.34 0.65 -6.79
N TYR A 10 -10.21 0.44 -5.49
CA TYR A 10 -11.36 0.33 -4.58
C TYR A 10 -12.22 1.60 -4.60
N PHE A 11 -11.59 2.76 -4.43
CA PHE A 11 -12.33 4.04 -4.41
C PHE A 11 -12.98 4.39 -5.75
N MET A 12 -12.41 3.95 -6.85
CA MET A 12 -12.99 4.13 -8.19
C MET A 12 -14.11 3.13 -8.51
N GLY A 13 -14.29 2.09 -7.71
CA GLY A 13 -15.30 1.07 -7.95
C GLY A 13 -15.05 0.21 -9.18
N SER A 14 -13.80 0.06 -9.60
CA SER A 14 -13.40 -0.79 -10.72
C SER A 14 -13.62 -2.28 -10.43
N GLU A 15 -13.47 -3.13 -11.44
CA GLU A 15 -13.54 -4.59 -11.25
C GLU A 15 -12.44 -5.08 -10.27
N ARG A 16 -11.24 -4.50 -10.35
CA ARG A 16 -10.18 -4.75 -9.36
C ARG A 16 -10.59 -4.26 -7.97
N GLY A 17 -11.19 -3.09 -7.90
CA GLY A 17 -11.69 -2.51 -6.65
C GLY A 17 -12.75 -3.37 -5.96
N LYS A 18 -13.59 -4.06 -6.71
CA LYS A 18 -14.57 -5.01 -6.16
C LYS A 18 -13.89 -6.19 -5.48
N LYS A 19 -12.76 -6.64 -5.99
CA LYS A 19 -11.97 -7.70 -5.37
C LYS A 19 -11.34 -7.23 -4.05
N VAL A 20 -10.81 -6.01 -4.02
CA VAL A 20 -10.30 -5.37 -2.80
C VAL A 20 -11.41 -5.22 -1.76
N LYS A 21 -12.60 -4.82 -2.19
CA LYS A 21 -13.78 -4.66 -1.33
C LYS A 21 -14.10 -5.95 -0.55
N ARG A 22 -14.02 -7.10 -1.20
CA ARG A 22 -14.28 -8.39 -0.55
C ARG A 22 -13.31 -8.64 0.61
N ILE A 23 -12.03 -8.28 0.43
CA ILE A 23 -11.03 -8.39 1.49
C ILE A 23 -11.33 -7.41 2.62
N LEU A 24 -11.66 -6.17 2.30
CA LEU A 24 -11.96 -5.14 3.28
C LEU A 24 -13.23 -5.45 4.09
N GLU A 25 -14.19 -6.14 3.50
CA GLU A 25 -15.44 -6.55 4.15
C GLU A 25 -15.29 -7.84 4.97
N ASP A 26 -14.21 -8.59 4.79
CA ASP A 26 -13.94 -9.79 5.57
C ASP A 26 -13.50 -9.38 6.99
N SER A 27 -14.40 -9.56 7.96
CA SER A 27 -14.14 -9.19 9.36
C SER A 27 -13.05 -10.02 10.03
N ALA A 28 -12.70 -11.18 9.47
CA ALA A 28 -11.62 -12.03 9.96
C ALA A 28 -10.25 -11.57 9.42
N ALA A 29 -10.21 -10.76 8.36
CA ALA A 29 -8.96 -10.26 7.77
C ALA A 29 -8.45 -9.04 8.53
N GLU A 30 -7.20 -9.10 8.95
CA GLU A 30 -6.50 -7.93 9.50
C GLU A 30 -6.02 -7.06 8.35
N CYS A 31 -6.45 -5.80 8.32
CA CYS A 31 -6.06 -4.84 7.29
C CYS A 31 -4.97 -3.92 7.80
N LEU A 32 -3.87 -3.88 7.05
CA LEU A 32 -2.75 -2.98 7.31
C LEU A 32 -2.54 -2.05 6.11
N VAL A 33 -2.10 -0.83 6.38
CA VAL A 33 -1.66 0.13 5.37
C VAL A 33 -0.35 0.77 5.81
N SER A 34 0.60 0.88 4.89
CA SER A 34 1.83 1.63 5.16
C SER A 34 1.54 3.13 5.20
N ALA A 35 2.20 3.85 6.11
CA ALA A 35 2.12 5.31 6.16
C ALA A 35 2.48 5.96 4.83
N ILE A 36 3.43 5.40 4.07
CA ILE A 36 3.78 5.92 2.74
C ILE A 36 2.64 5.74 1.73
N ASN A 37 1.94 4.60 1.77
CA ASN A 37 0.77 4.38 0.92
C ASN A 37 -0.36 5.34 1.29
N LEU A 38 -0.59 5.58 2.56
CA LEU A 38 -1.57 6.57 3.00
C LEU A 38 -1.25 7.96 2.45
N ALA A 39 0.01 8.37 2.49
CA ALA A 39 0.46 9.63 1.91
C ALA A 39 0.22 9.70 0.40
N GLU A 40 0.53 8.65 -0.34
CA GLU A 40 0.30 8.56 -1.78
C GLU A 40 -1.19 8.65 -2.13
N ILE A 41 -2.02 7.93 -1.40
CA ILE A 41 -3.49 7.94 -1.59
C ILE A 41 -4.04 9.34 -1.33
N TYR A 42 -3.63 9.95 -0.23
CA TYR A 42 -4.08 11.29 0.15
C TYR A 42 -3.68 12.33 -0.90
N ALA A 43 -2.41 12.33 -1.30
CA ALA A 43 -1.89 13.27 -2.29
C ALA A 43 -2.60 13.13 -3.63
N LYS A 44 -2.80 11.91 -4.11
CA LYS A 44 -3.51 11.65 -5.37
C LYS A 44 -4.98 12.07 -5.28
N SER A 45 -5.64 11.74 -4.19
CA SER A 45 -7.04 12.10 -3.96
C SER A 45 -7.23 13.62 -3.93
N MET A 46 -6.35 14.31 -3.24
CA MET A 46 -6.37 15.77 -3.14
C MET A 46 -6.16 16.42 -4.51
N ARG A 47 -5.21 15.91 -5.29
CA ARG A 47 -4.88 16.46 -6.62
C ARG A 47 -6.02 16.24 -7.63
N VAL A 48 -6.68 15.07 -7.59
CA VAL A 48 -7.69 14.69 -8.59
C VAL A 48 -9.10 15.11 -8.17
N ASP A 49 -9.45 14.91 -6.90
CA ASP A 49 -10.82 15.04 -6.40
C ASP A 49 -10.99 16.13 -5.32
N GLY A 50 -9.91 16.77 -4.89
CA GLY A 50 -9.93 17.83 -3.87
C GLY A 50 -9.78 17.34 -2.43
N ILE A 51 -9.58 18.31 -1.52
CA ILE A 51 -9.25 18.05 -0.10
C ILE A 51 -10.35 17.30 0.65
N ASP A 52 -11.62 17.61 0.37
CA ASP A 52 -12.74 16.98 1.09
C ASP A 52 -12.80 15.48 0.80
N ARG A 53 -12.59 15.09 -0.45
CA ARG A 53 -12.54 13.68 -0.83
C ARG A 53 -11.30 12.99 -0.24
N ALA A 54 -10.18 13.68 -0.20
CA ALA A 54 -8.96 13.14 0.42
C ALA A 54 -9.17 12.85 1.91
N GLU A 55 -9.83 13.75 2.64
CA GLU A 55 -10.16 13.55 4.06
C GLU A 55 -11.17 12.43 4.28
N GLU A 56 -12.18 12.28 3.43
CA GLU A 56 -13.14 11.18 3.51
C GLU A 56 -12.43 9.82 3.34
N ARG A 57 -11.56 9.71 2.36
CA ARG A 57 -10.79 8.48 2.09
C ARG A 57 -9.83 8.15 3.22
N ARG A 58 -9.14 9.16 3.74
CA ARG A 58 -8.28 9.02 4.91
C ARG A 58 -9.05 8.47 6.10
N ALA A 59 -10.18 9.07 6.43
CA ALA A 59 -11.01 8.64 7.55
C ALA A 59 -11.47 7.19 7.38
N PHE A 60 -11.88 6.80 6.18
CA PHE A 60 -12.28 5.43 5.88
C PHE A 60 -11.12 4.44 6.08
N ILE A 61 -9.95 4.73 5.51
CA ILE A 61 -8.77 3.86 5.63
C ILE A 61 -8.39 3.68 7.10
N GLN A 62 -8.35 4.76 7.87
CA GLN A 62 -7.98 4.72 9.28
C GLN A 62 -9.02 4.02 10.16
N SER A 63 -10.29 4.02 9.75
CA SER A 63 -11.34 3.28 10.44
C SER A 63 -11.24 1.78 10.20
N ARG A 64 -10.70 1.36 9.05
CA ARG A 64 -10.69 -0.04 8.62
C ARG A 64 -9.35 -0.73 8.81
N CYS A 65 -8.26 0.00 8.70
CA CYS A 65 -6.91 -0.57 8.72
C CYS A 65 -6.04 0.11 9.77
N ALA A 66 -5.08 -0.65 10.31
CA ALA A 66 -4.01 -0.08 11.11
C ALA A 66 -2.96 0.56 10.18
N VAL A 67 -2.58 1.77 10.46
CA VAL A 67 -1.50 2.48 9.77
C VAL A 67 -0.17 2.09 10.40
N ILE A 68 0.75 1.56 9.61
CA ILE A 68 2.07 1.17 10.08
C ILE A 68 3.04 2.31 9.84
N GLU A 69 3.59 2.83 10.91
CA GLU A 69 4.53 3.95 10.90
C GLU A 69 5.87 3.57 10.24
N VAL A 70 6.53 4.57 9.65
CA VAL A 70 7.90 4.44 9.18
C VAL A 70 8.82 4.99 10.28
N ASP A 71 9.20 4.11 11.21
CA ASP A 71 10.18 4.43 12.23
C ASP A 71 11.61 4.31 11.68
N ASP A 72 12.60 4.64 12.51
CA ASP A 72 14.02 4.59 12.10
C ASP A 72 14.46 3.17 11.72
N LYS A 73 14.03 2.16 12.45
CA LYS A 73 14.36 0.76 12.15
C LYS A 73 13.82 0.35 10.79
N LEU A 74 12.56 0.64 10.52
CA LEU A 74 11.92 0.35 9.23
C LEU A 74 12.60 1.13 8.10
N ALA A 75 12.95 2.39 8.33
CA ALA A 75 13.64 3.23 7.35
C ALA A 75 14.99 2.63 6.94
N ILE A 76 15.76 2.12 7.89
CA ILE A 76 17.05 1.47 7.59
C ILE A 76 16.86 0.18 6.81
N GLU A 77 15.89 -0.66 7.18
CA GLU A 77 15.58 -1.88 6.42
C GLU A 77 15.13 -1.54 5.00
N ALA A 78 14.30 -0.51 4.84
CA ALA A 78 13.89 -0.03 3.51
C ALA A 78 15.08 0.45 2.67
N ALA A 79 16.04 1.14 3.29
CA ALA A 79 17.25 1.59 2.60
C ALA A 79 18.08 0.42 2.06
N LYS A 80 18.23 -0.65 2.85
CA LYS A 80 18.93 -1.88 2.42
C LYS A 80 18.21 -2.54 1.26
N ILE A 81 16.90 -2.65 1.32
CA ILE A 81 16.06 -3.20 0.24
C ILE A 81 16.21 -2.34 -1.02
N ASP A 82 16.20 -1.02 -0.89
CA ASP A 82 16.30 -0.09 -2.00
C ASP A 82 17.58 -0.29 -2.81
N VAL A 83 18.71 -0.43 -2.13
CA VAL A 83 20.01 -0.69 -2.78
C VAL A 83 19.97 -1.98 -3.58
N GLU A 84 19.42 -3.07 -3.02
CA GLU A 84 19.36 -4.36 -3.69
C GLU A 84 18.35 -4.39 -4.84
N MET A 85 17.16 -3.88 -4.61
CA MET A 85 16.07 -3.95 -5.59
C MET A 85 16.29 -3.06 -6.80
N LYS A 86 16.95 -1.92 -6.65
CA LYS A 86 17.32 -1.05 -7.79
C LYS A 86 18.25 -1.71 -8.78
N LYS A 87 19.01 -2.71 -8.35
CA LYS A 87 19.85 -3.53 -9.23
C LYS A 87 19.04 -4.51 -10.08
N ARG A 88 17.83 -4.89 -9.63
CA ARG A 88 17.01 -5.97 -10.21
C ARG A 88 15.78 -5.49 -10.94
N VAL A 89 15.16 -4.40 -10.45
CA VAL A 89 13.87 -3.92 -10.94
C VAL A 89 14.01 -2.49 -11.43
N LYS A 90 13.85 -2.30 -12.73
CA LYS A 90 13.89 -0.98 -13.35
C LYS A 90 12.73 -0.13 -12.83
N GLY A 91 13.04 1.09 -12.42
CA GLY A 91 12.05 2.03 -11.91
C GLY A 91 11.67 1.83 -10.44
N TRP A 92 12.30 0.89 -9.76
CA TRP A 92 12.10 0.70 -8.32
C TRP A 92 12.43 1.97 -7.55
N GLY A 93 11.53 2.39 -6.66
CA GLY A 93 11.69 3.60 -5.86
C GLY A 93 11.75 3.32 -4.37
N LEU A 94 12.16 4.33 -3.61
CA LEU A 94 12.26 4.23 -2.15
C LEU A 94 10.90 3.96 -1.50
N ALA A 95 9.81 4.51 -2.05
CA ALA A 95 8.47 4.21 -1.57
C ALA A 95 8.15 2.71 -1.67
N ASP A 96 8.54 2.05 -2.79
CA ASP A 96 8.39 0.61 -2.96
C ASP A 96 9.16 -0.16 -1.88
N SER A 97 10.37 0.30 -1.57
CA SER A 97 11.21 -0.29 -0.53
C SER A 97 10.58 -0.19 0.85
N ILE A 98 9.94 0.94 1.16
CA ILE A 98 9.24 1.14 2.42
C ILE A 98 8.04 0.20 2.53
N VAL A 99 7.27 0.04 1.46
CA VAL A 99 6.13 -0.89 1.41
C VAL A 99 6.60 -2.33 1.62
N LEU A 100 7.66 -2.74 0.93
CA LEU A 100 8.21 -4.10 1.08
C LEU A 100 8.77 -4.34 2.48
N ALA A 101 9.50 -3.38 3.04
CA ALA A 101 10.00 -3.45 4.42
C ALA A 101 8.85 -3.60 5.43
N THR A 102 7.77 -2.85 5.23
CA THR A 102 6.57 -2.92 6.08
C THR A 102 5.93 -4.30 6.02
N ALA A 103 5.78 -4.86 4.81
CA ALA A 103 5.23 -6.20 4.63
C ALA A 103 6.07 -7.26 5.35
N ARG A 104 7.38 -7.20 5.21
CA ARG A 104 8.31 -8.13 5.88
C ARG A 104 8.27 -8.00 7.40
N ALA A 105 8.23 -6.76 7.92
CA ALA A 105 8.19 -6.51 9.35
C ALA A 105 6.90 -7.00 10.01
N THR A 106 5.79 -6.98 9.28
CA THR A 106 4.46 -7.37 9.80
C THR A 106 4.06 -8.78 9.42
N GLY A 107 4.78 -9.44 8.52
CA GLY A 107 4.38 -10.74 7.97
C GLY A 107 3.16 -10.67 7.04
N ALA A 108 2.78 -9.47 6.61
CA ALA A 108 1.61 -9.29 5.75
C ALA A 108 1.94 -9.51 4.27
N LYS A 109 0.93 -9.92 3.50
CA LYS A 109 1.00 -9.93 2.04
C LYS A 109 0.60 -8.56 1.50
N ILE A 110 1.26 -8.13 0.43
CA ILE A 110 0.97 -6.88 -0.27
C ILE A 110 -0.07 -7.18 -1.35
N ILE A 111 -1.27 -6.64 -1.20
CA ILE A 111 -2.32 -6.71 -2.23
C ILE A 111 -2.02 -5.61 -3.25
N THR A 112 -1.63 -6.01 -4.45
CA THR A 112 -1.15 -5.08 -5.47
C THR A 112 -1.31 -5.61 -6.89
N TRP A 113 -1.42 -4.70 -7.85
CA TRP A 113 -1.26 -4.98 -9.28
C TRP A 113 -0.05 -4.26 -9.86
N ASP A 114 0.75 -3.60 -9.01
CA ASP A 114 1.96 -2.92 -9.46
C ASP A 114 2.99 -3.95 -9.93
N LYS A 115 3.46 -3.77 -11.17
CA LYS A 115 4.46 -4.66 -11.80
C LYS A 115 5.75 -4.79 -10.99
N HIS A 116 6.11 -3.79 -10.19
CA HIS A 116 7.30 -3.83 -9.34
C HIS A 116 7.23 -4.96 -8.30
N PHE A 117 6.03 -5.33 -7.87
CA PHE A 117 5.82 -6.34 -6.82
C PHE A 117 5.39 -7.70 -7.33
N LEU A 118 5.00 -7.84 -8.61
CA LEU A 118 4.34 -9.06 -9.11
C LEU A 118 5.13 -10.36 -8.93
N ASN A 119 6.46 -10.28 -8.91
CA ASN A 119 7.32 -11.45 -8.78
C ASN A 119 7.88 -11.65 -7.37
N LEU A 120 7.41 -10.89 -6.41
CA LEU A 120 7.86 -10.99 -5.03
C LEU A 120 6.99 -11.95 -4.23
N ALA A 121 7.65 -12.73 -3.35
CA ALA A 121 6.95 -13.69 -2.47
C ALA A 121 5.96 -12.98 -1.52
N GLU A 122 6.21 -11.74 -1.19
CA GLU A 122 5.39 -10.93 -0.30
C GLU A 122 4.14 -10.36 -0.99
N SER A 123 4.04 -10.44 -2.30
CA SER A 123 2.90 -9.88 -3.03
C SER A 123 1.80 -10.90 -3.30
N GLU A 124 0.59 -10.40 -3.40
CA GLU A 124 -0.59 -11.17 -3.80
C GLU A 124 -1.41 -10.34 -4.78
N THR A 125 -1.67 -10.91 -5.96
CA THR A 125 -2.57 -10.33 -6.97
C THR A 125 -3.90 -11.07 -6.93
N LEU A 126 -4.98 -10.32 -6.81
CA LEU A 126 -6.33 -10.87 -6.71
C LEU A 126 -6.95 -11.22 -8.05
#